data_afee644216086a6e535ada9f51ab45e4
#
_entry.id   afee644216086a6e535ada9f51ab45e4
#
_cell.length_a   1.000
_cell.length_b   1.000
_cell.length_c   1.000
_cell.angle_alpha   90.00
_cell.angle_beta   90.00
_cell.angle_gamma   90.00
#
_symmetry.space_group_name_H-M   'P 1'
#
loop_
_entity.id
_entity.type
_entity.pdbx_description
1 polymer ?
#
loop_
_entity_poly.entity_id
_entity_poly.type
_entity_poly.pdbx_seq_one_letter_code
_entity_poly.pdbx_strand_id
1 'polypeptide(L)'
;MQEPRPAMSGEQMRQYLTEVGAHLAARGLTGEIVLAGGAVMVMALNARGGSRDIDAVFTREAAAIVEAARDVARAHGLPVVWLNDHVRVFVAPDAPTVDFFDVPGLRVRMVRLDYLFYMKAWAGDPIDQRDLRVIAKALGLQDERHASAVVRGFSPGELPRGVQILLESLFE
;
A
#
# COMPACT_ATOMS: atom_id res chain seq x y z
N MET A 1 -10.13 -17.44 -22.98
CA MET A 1 -9.88 -16.10 -22.39
C MET A 1 -10.41 -16.16 -20.97
N GLN A 2 -9.57 -16.15 -19.97
CA GLN A 2 -10.05 -16.10 -18.57
C GLN A 2 -10.58 -14.70 -18.33
N GLU A 3 -11.81 -14.61 -17.84
CA GLU A 3 -12.36 -13.33 -17.37
C GLU A 3 -11.44 -12.71 -16.32
N PRO A 4 -11.21 -11.39 -16.34
CA PRO A 4 -10.41 -10.74 -15.33
C PRO A 4 -11.08 -10.98 -13.96
N ARG A 5 -10.35 -11.60 -13.03
CA ARG A 5 -10.84 -11.84 -11.68
C ARG A 5 -11.25 -10.52 -11.03
N PRO A 6 -12.37 -10.51 -10.30
CA PRO A 6 -12.81 -9.32 -9.59
C PRO A 6 -11.75 -8.87 -8.59
N ALA A 7 -11.64 -7.56 -8.41
CA ALA A 7 -10.78 -6.98 -7.40
C ALA A 7 -11.26 -7.40 -5.99
N MET A 8 -10.32 -7.57 -5.05
CA MET A 8 -10.64 -7.81 -3.64
C MET A 8 -11.14 -6.51 -3.01
N SER A 9 -12.26 -6.57 -2.30
CA SER A 9 -12.72 -5.46 -1.45
C SER A 9 -11.82 -5.30 -0.22
N GLY A 10 -11.93 -4.17 0.47
CA GLY A 10 -11.21 -3.96 1.74
C GLY A 10 -11.58 -5.00 2.81
N GLU A 11 -12.83 -5.43 2.86
CA GLU A 11 -13.29 -6.49 3.76
C GLU A 11 -12.65 -7.84 3.42
N GLN A 12 -12.60 -8.21 2.15
CA GLN A 12 -11.92 -9.43 1.69
C GLN A 12 -10.42 -9.39 1.98
N MET A 13 -9.77 -8.25 1.75
CA MET A 13 -8.36 -8.07 2.09
C MET A 13 -8.11 -8.32 3.58
N ARG A 14 -8.94 -7.72 4.45
CA ARG A 14 -8.84 -7.93 5.91
C ARG A 14 -9.07 -9.38 6.27
N GLN A 15 -10.06 -10.04 5.69
CA GLN A 15 -10.33 -11.45 5.89
C GLN A 15 -9.12 -12.31 5.53
N TYR A 16 -8.55 -12.14 4.35
CA TYR A 16 -7.42 -12.95 3.90
C TYR A 16 -6.15 -12.68 4.71
N LEU A 17 -5.90 -11.45 5.12
CA LEU A 17 -4.80 -11.13 6.03
C LEU A 17 -5.01 -11.75 7.42
N THR A 18 -6.25 -11.84 7.89
CA THR A 18 -6.58 -12.53 9.14
C THR A 18 -6.28 -14.04 9.03
N GLU A 19 -6.58 -14.64 7.89
CA GLU A 19 -6.25 -16.06 7.62
C GLU A 19 -4.73 -16.28 7.56
N VAL A 20 -3.98 -15.38 6.92
CA VAL A 20 -2.50 -15.41 6.97
C VAL A 20 -2.01 -15.39 8.41
N GLY A 21 -2.54 -14.48 9.23
CA GLY A 21 -2.23 -14.42 10.65
C GLY A 21 -2.53 -15.72 11.39
N ALA A 22 -3.67 -16.35 11.11
CA ALA A 22 -4.04 -17.62 11.72
C ALA A 22 -3.06 -18.75 11.38
N HIS A 23 -2.56 -18.82 10.14
CA HIS A 23 -1.52 -19.76 9.75
C HIS A 23 -0.21 -19.55 10.52
N LEU A 24 0.19 -18.29 10.73
CA LEU A 24 1.39 -17.98 11.51
C LEU A 24 1.18 -18.28 12.98
N ALA A 25 0.06 -17.88 13.55
CA ALA A 25 -0.28 -18.14 14.96
C ALA A 25 -0.28 -19.63 15.30
N ALA A 26 -0.79 -20.48 14.40
CA ALA A 26 -0.77 -21.94 14.55
C ALA A 26 0.66 -22.50 14.64
N ARG A 27 1.66 -21.77 14.13
CA ARG A 27 3.10 -22.10 14.21
C ARG A 27 3.81 -21.39 15.37
N GLY A 28 3.07 -20.65 16.22
CA GLY A 28 3.64 -19.84 17.28
C GLY A 28 4.41 -18.61 16.79
N LEU A 29 4.15 -18.17 15.56
CA LEU A 29 4.83 -17.04 14.93
C LEU A 29 3.95 -15.80 14.91
N THR A 30 4.59 -14.63 14.92
CA THR A 30 3.96 -13.34 14.65
C THR A 30 4.73 -12.64 13.56
N GLY A 31 4.10 -12.52 12.39
CA GLY A 31 4.64 -11.76 11.25
C GLY A 31 4.29 -10.28 11.34
N GLU A 32 4.97 -9.48 10.55
CA GLU A 32 4.66 -8.06 10.37
C GLU A 32 4.77 -7.67 8.90
N ILE A 33 3.77 -6.92 8.44
CA ILE A 33 3.75 -6.32 7.09
C ILE A 33 3.50 -4.82 7.18
N VAL A 34 4.03 -4.10 6.19
CA VAL A 34 3.78 -2.66 5.99
C VAL A 34 3.09 -2.49 4.65
N LEU A 35 1.80 -2.16 4.67
CA LEU A 35 1.02 -1.91 3.46
C LEU A 35 1.51 -0.66 2.73
N ALA A 36 1.50 -0.72 1.40
CA ALA A 36 1.75 0.40 0.50
C ALA A 36 0.79 0.33 -0.70
N GLY A 37 0.83 1.31 -1.57
CA GLY A 37 0.09 1.29 -2.83
C GLY A 37 -1.42 1.22 -2.71
N GLY A 38 -2.02 0.43 -3.60
CA GLY A 38 -3.48 0.33 -3.74
C GLY A 38 -4.21 -0.19 -2.50
N ALA A 39 -3.60 -1.08 -1.73
CA ALA A 39 -4.19 -1.60 -0.51
C ALA A 39 -4.48 -0.50 0.54
N VAL A 40 -3.58 0.49 0.66
CA VAL A 40 -3.81 1.65 1.54
C VAL A 40 -4.99 2.48 1.04
N MET A 41 -5.11 2.69 -0.29
CA MET A 41 -6.24 3.40 -0.90
C MET A 41 -7.57 2.72 -0.62
N VAL A 42 -7.61 1.39 -0.68
CA VAL A 42 -8.83 0.60 -0.43
C VAL A 42 -9.16 0.53 1.06
N MET A 43 -8.20 0.11 1.87
CA MET A 43 -8.44 -0.28 3.27
C MET A 43 -8.42 0.90 4.23
N ALA A 44 -7.52 1.86 4.06
CA ALA A 44 -7.37 2.99 4.97
C ALA A 44 -8.16 4.22 4.54
N LEU A 45 -8.20 4.52 3.24
CA LEU A 45 -8.87 5.72 2.72
C LEU A 45 -10.25 5.45 2.13
N ASN A 46 -10.63 4.18 1.95
CA ASN A 46 -11.87 3.78 1.29
C ASN A 46 -12.12 4.52 -0.04
N ALA A 47 -11.03 4.76 -0.78
CA ALA A 47 -11.02 5.57 -1.99
C ALA A 47 -11.24 4.77 -3.27
N ARG A 48 -11.16 3.44 -3.17
CA ARG A 48 -11.42 2.48 -4.25
C ARG A 48 -12.27 1.33 -3.72
N GLY A 49 -13.10 0.74 -4.60
CA GLY A 49 -13.90 -0.43 -4.26
C GLY A 49 -13.09 -1.72 -4.06
N GLY A 50 -11.87 -1.78 -4.58
CA GLY A 50 -11.01 -2.94 -4.45
C GLY A 50 -9.67 -2.79 -5.14
N SER A 51 -8.80 -3.79 -4.94
CA SER A 51 -7.54 -3.96 -5.66
C SER A 51 -7.30 -5.43 -5.96
N ARG A 52 -6.51 -5.71 -7.00
CA ARG A 52 -6.23 -7.10 -7.43
C ARG A 52 -5.21 -7.80 -6.55
N ASP A 53 -4.39 -7.05 -5.86
CA ASP A 53 -3.30 -7.51 -5.00
C ASP A 53 -3.13 -6.59 -3.79
N ILE A 54 -2.33 -7.07 -2.85
CA ILE A 54 -1.87 -6.33 -1.69
C ILE A 54 -0.36 -6.22 -1.79
N ASP A 55 0.13 -5.00 -2.01
CA ASP A 55 1.55 -4.67 -1.96
C ASP A 55 1.94 -4.32 -0.52
N ALA A 56 2.91 -5.03 0.02
CA ALA A 56 3.39 -4.80 1.37
C ALA A 56 4.87 -5.15 1.50
N VAL A 57 5.58 -4.47 2.38
CA VAL A 57 6.91 -4.90 2.80
C VAL A 57 6.76 -5.89 3.95
N PHE A 58 7.35 -7.08 3.83
CA PHE A 58 7.36 -8.08 4.90
C PHE A 58 8.56 -7.83 5.81
N THR A 59 8.31 -7.26 6.97
CA THR A 59 9.36 -6.80 7.88
C THR A 59 9.73 -7.84 8.94
N ARG A 60 8.85 -8.83 9.17
CA ARG A 60 9.09 -9.91 10.13
C ARG A 60 8.45 -11.20 9.64
N GLU A 61 9.17 -12.32 9.77
CA GLU A 61 8.71 -13.66 9.36
C GLU A 61 8.33 -13.75 7.87
N ALA A 62 9.10 -13.11 7.00
CA ALA A 62 8.78 -12.99 5.57
C ALA A 62 8.55 -14.35 4.90
N ALA A 63 9.40 -15.34 5.14
CA ALA A 63 9.24 -16.68 4.56
C ALA A 63 7.94 -17.36 5.00
N ALA A 64 7.60 -17.26 6.28
CA ALA A 64 6.37 -17.83 6.82
C ALA A 64 5.12 -17.11 6.27
N ILE A 65 5.20 -15.78 6.07
CA ILE A 65 4.13 -15.00 5.43
C ILE A 65 3.91 -15.48 3.99
N VAL A 66 4.97 -15.69 3.22
CA VAL A 66 4.87 -16.21 1.84
C VAL A 66 4.19 -17.57 1.79
N GLU A 67 4.56 -18.49 2.69
CA GLU A 67 3.93 -19.81 2.78
C GLU A 67 2.44 -19.69 3.13
N ALA A 68 2.11 -18.93 4.17
CA ALA A 68 0.73 -18.70 4.58
C ALA A 68 -0.11 -18.04 3.48
N ALA A 69 0.44 -17.06 2.77
CA ALA A 69 -0.23 -16.42 1.64
C ALA A 69 -0.54 -17.40 0.50
N ARG A 70 0.35 -18.36 0.23
CA ARG A 70 0.11 -19.43 -0.76
C ARG A 70 -1.02 -20.36 -0.32
N ASP A 71 -1.10 -20.68 0.97
CA ASP A 71 -2.17 -21.52 1.50
C ASP A 71 -3.53 -20.81 1.40
N VAL A 72 -3.60 -19.54 1.74
CA VAL A 72 -4.79 -18.71 1.55
C VAL A 72 -5.17 -18.62 0.07
N ALA A 73 -4.20 -18.41 -0.81
CA ALA A 73 -4.44 -18.37 -2.25
C ALA A 73 -5.08 -19.67 -2.77
N ARG A 74 -4.57 -20.82 -2.33
CA ARG A 74 -5.15 -22.14 -2.69
C ARG A 74 -6.57 -22.30 -2.17
N ALA A 75 -6.84 -21.90 -0.94
CA ALA A 75 -8.15 -22.03 -0.31
C ALA A 75 -9.23 -21.18 -1.03
N HIS A 76 -8.85 -20.00 -1.53
CA HIS A 76 -9.78 -19.03 -2.14
C HIS A 76 -9.65 -18.87 -3.65
N GLY A 77 -8.77 -19.64 -4.29
CA GLY A 77 -8.52 -19.51 -5.72
C GLY A 77 -7.92 -18.17 -6.14
N LEU A 78 -7.12 -17.56 -5.27
CA LEU A 78 -6.42 -16.29 -5.55
C LEU A 78 -5.15 -16.53 -6.37
N PRO A 79 -4.64 -15.51 -7.09
CA PRO A 79 -3.30 -15.57 -7.65
C PRO A 79 -2.25 -15.77 -6.56
N VAL A 80 -1.18 -16.49 -6.86
CA VAL A 80 -0.09 -16.75 -5.89
C VAL A 80 0.52 -15.44 -5.35
N VAL A 81 0.49 -14.39 -6.16
CA VAL A 81 1.05 -13.06 -5.84
C VAL A 81 0.01 -12.07 -5.30
N TRP A 82 -1.16 -12.54 -4.86
CA TRP A 82 -2.20 -11.67 -4.30
C TRP A 82 -1.71 -10.83 -3.10
N LEU A 83 -0.80 -11.38 -2.33
CA LEU A 83 -0.02 -10.68 -1.30
C LEU A 83 1.45 -10.83 -1.68
N ASN A 84 2.13 -9.72 -1.93
CA ASN A 84 3.49 -9.71 -2.43
C ASN A 84 4.31 -8.55 -1.86
N ASP A 85 5.63 -8.68 -1.94
CA ASP A 85 6.58 -7.68 -1.46
C ASP A 85 7.35 -6.96 -2.59
N HIS A 86 6.80 -6.93 -3.79
CA HIS A 86 7.44 -6.26 -4.94
C HIS A 86 7.69 -4.78 -4.70
N VAL A 87 6.86 -4.15 -3.86
CA VAL A 87 7.00 -2.74 -3.48
C VAL A 87 8.26 -2.46 -2.63
N ARG A 88 8.88 -3.48 -2.07
CA ARG A 88 10.05 -3.37 -1.18
C ARG A 88 11.19 -2.56 -1.78
N VAL A 89 11.42 -2.65 -3.08
CA VAL A 89 12.49 -1.91 -3.76
C VAL A 89 12.21 -0.42 -3.87
N PHE A 90 10.97 0.00 -3.67
CA PHE A 90 10.52 1.40 -3.74
C PHE A 90 10.29 2.04 -2.36
N VAL A 91 10.30 1.24 -1.29
CA VAL A 91 10.10 1.72 0.08
C VAL A 91 11.45 1.81 0.78
N ALA A 92 11.82 3.00 1.21
CA ALA A 92 13.07 3.20 1.92
C ALA A 92 13.06 2.41 3.26
N PRO A 93 14.24 1.91 3.72
CA PRO A 93 14.32 1.19 5.00
C PRO A 93 13.84 2.01 6.20
N ASP A 94 13.99 3.33 6.15
CA ASP A 94 13.58 4.30 7.16
C ASP A 94 12.24 5.00 6.83
N ALA A 95 11.47 4.47 5.88
CA ALA A 95 10.18 5.03 5.51
C ALA A 95 9.28 5.17 6.74
N PRO A 96 8.61 6.31 6.95
CA PRO A 96 7.72 6.50 8.08
C PRO A 96 6.48 5.60 7.93
N THR A 97 6.15 4.90 9.01
CA THR A 97 5.02 3.98 9.07
C THR A 97 4.14 4.28 10.27
N VAL A 98 2.89 3.85 10.18
CA VAL A 98 1.93 3.92 11.28
C VAL A 98 1.30 2.54 11.50
N ASP A 99 0.88 2.28 12.73
CA ASP A 99 0.09 1.09 13.04
C ASP A 99 -1.28 1.21 12.36
N PHE A 100 -1.79 0.10 11.85
CA PHE A 100 -3.09 0.09 11.19
C PHE A 100 -4.07 -0.85 11.90
N PHE A 101 -3.79 -2.14 11.91
CA PHE A 101 -4.53 -3.11 12.73
C PHE A 101 -3.68 -4.34 13.00
N ASP A 102 -4.04 -5.08 14.05
CA ASP A 102 -3.43 -6.35 14.39
C ASP A 102 -4.49 -7.46 14.37
N VAL A 103 -4.08 -8.62 13.91
CA VAL A 103 -4.84 -9.87 14.03
C VAL A 103 -3.93 -10.91 14.67
N PRO A 104 -4.47 -11.99 15.26
CA PRO A 104 -3.62 -13.05 15.80
C PRO A 104 -2.61 -13.54 14.77
N GLY A 105 -1.33 -13.53 15.10
CA GLY A 105 -0.23 -13.95 14.25
C GLY A 105 0.25 -12.95 13.19
N LEU A 106 -0.42 -11.79 13.02
CA LEU A 106 0.01 -10.80 12.02
C LEU A 106 -0.23 -9.37 12.50
N ARG A 107 0.84 -8.59 12.56
CA ARG A 107 0.77 -7.14 12.73
C ARG A 107 0.71 -6.47 11.35
N VAL A 108 -0.27 -5.62 11.14
CA VAL A 108 -0.42 -4.87 9.90
C VAL A 108 -0.19 -3.38 10.17
N ARG A 109 0.85 -2.86 9.56
CA ARG A 109 1.19 -1.44 9.52
C ARG A 109 0.98 -0.90 8.11
N MET A 110 1.05 0.39 7.93
CA MET A 110 1.04 1.01 6.61
C MET A 110 2.07 2.13 6.53
N VAL A 111 2.54 2.45 5.33
CA VAL A 111 3.32 3.67 5.12
C VAL A 111 2.47 4.88 5.50
N ARG A 112 3.10 5.89 6.09
CA ARG A 112 2.41 7.15 6.42
C ARG A 112 1.91 7.82 5.13
N LEU A 113 0.75 8.47 5.19
CA LEU A 113 0.10 9.01 3.99
C LEU A 113 0.93 10.04 3.23
N ASP A 114 1.72 10.85 3.92
CA ASP A 114 2.63 11.79 3.27
C ASP A 114 3.75 11.08 2.49
N TYR A 115 4.24 9.94 3.01
CA TYR A 115 5.19 9.11 2.30
C TYR A 115 4.55 8.41 1.09
N LEU A 116 3.32 7.93 1.23
CA LEU A 116 2.57 7.37 0.10
C LEU A 116 2.34 8.42 -0.99
N PHE A 117 2.02 9.66 -0.59
CA PHE A 117 1.90 10.78 -1.52
C PHE A 117 3.20 10.99 -2.30
N TYR A 118 4.32 11.06 -1.58
CA TYR A 118 5.64 11.17 -2.18
C TYR A 118 5.93 10.04 -3.17
N MET A 119 5.71 8.78 -2.78
CA MET A 119 5.96 7.63 -3.65
C MET A 119 5.19 7.72 -4.97
N LYS A 120 3.90 8.05 -4.91
CA LYS A 120 3.03 8.16 -6.08
C LYS A 120 3.39 9.36 -6.95
N ALA A 121 3.64 10.51 -6.35
CA ALA A 121 4.06 11.71 -7.08
C ALA A 121 5.41 11.50 -7.77
N TRP A 122 6.36 10.85 -7.11
CA TRP A 122 7.68 10.58 -7.64
C TRP A 122 7.67 9.56 -8.79
N ALA A 123 6.82 8.55 -8.72
CA ALA A 123 6.61 7.60 -9.82
C ALA A 123 6.06 8.29 -11.08
N GLY A 124 5.30 9.36 -10.91
CA GLY A 124 4.82 10.21 -12.00
C GLY A 124 3.85 9.51 -12.94
N ASP A 125 3.18 8.44 -12.51
CA ASP A 125 2.22 7.73 -13.34
C ASP A 125 0.90 8.51 -13.38
N PRO A 126 0.40 8.88 -14.60
CA PRO A 126 -0.89 9.57 -14.73
C PRO A 126 -2.07 8.83 -14.12
N ILE A 127 -2.01 7.50 -14.03
CA ILE A 127 -3.04 6.66 -13.40
C ILE A 127 -3.19 6.97 -11.91
N ASP A 128 -2.12 7.44 -11.26
CA ASP A 128 -2.11 7.78 -9.83
C ASP A 128 -2.68 9.18 -9.53
N GLN A 129 -3.02 9.98 -10.52
CA GLN A 129 -3.52 11.34 -10.31
C GLN A 129 -4.77 11.38 -9.42
N ARG A 130 -5.70 10.44 -9.62
CA ARG A 130 -6.89 10.33 -8.78
C ARG A 130 -6.54 10.00 -7.33
N ASP A 131 -5.63 9.06 -7.12
CA ASP A 131 -5.16 8.67 -5.80
C ASP A 131 -4.46 9.83 -5.10
N LEU A 132 -3.59 10.55 -5.83
CA LEU A 132 -2.90 11.73 -5.31
C LEU A 132 -3.87 12.81 -4.84
N ARG A 133 -4.96 13.07 -5.57
CA ARG A 133 -6.01 14.01 -5.13
C ARG A 133 -6.68 13.56 -3.83
N VAL A 134 -6.98 12.27 -3.70
CA VAL A 134 -7.57 11.73 -2.47
C VAL A 134 -6.60 11.87 -1.30
N ILE A 135 -5.33 11.52 -1.49
CA ILE A 135 -4.32 11.62 -0.44
C ILE A 135 -4.07 13.08 -0.08
N ALA A 136 -3.96 13.98 -1.07
CA ALA A 136 -3.80 15.42 -0.84
C ALA A 136 -4.93 15.98 0.02
N LYS A 137 -6.17 15.60 -0.26
CA LYS A 137 -7.33 15.98 0.56
C LYS A 137 -7.23 15.44 1.98
N ALA A 138 -6.86 14.17 2.15
CA ALA A 138 -6.69 13.55 3.47
C ALA A 138 -5.57 14.22 4.28
N LEU A 139 -4.53 14.71 3.61
CA LEU A 139 -3.43 15.46 4.22
C LEU A 139 -3.74 16.95 4.43
N GLY A 140 -4.88 17.45 3.93
CA GLY A 140 -5.23 18.87 4.01
C GLY A 140 -4.38 19.78 3.13
N LEU A 141 -3.80 19.25 2.04
CA LEU A 141 -3.02 20.04 1.09
C LEU A 141 -3.95 20.92 0.26
N GLN A 142 -3.64 22.22 0.20
CA GLN A 142 -4.54 23.22 -0.40
C GLN A 142 -4.08 23.69 -1.77
N ASP A 143 -2.80 23.55 -2.08
CA ASP A 143 -2.19 24.02 -3.31
C ASP A 143 -0.91 23.23 -3.66
N GLU A 144 -0.36 23.51 -4.83
CA GLU A 144 0.87 22.91 -5.32
C GLU A 144 2.06 23.16 -4.39
N ARG A 145 2.15 24.30 -3.73
CA ARG A 145 3.26 24.62 -2.82
C ARG A 145 3.30 23.68 -1.62
N HIS A 146 2.12 23.40 -1.02
CA HIS A 146 2.01 22.43 0.07
C HIS A 146 2.35 21.03 -0.40
N ALA A 147 1.86 20.63 -1.58
CA ALA A 147 2.16 19.33 -2.17
C ALA A 147 3.67 19.15 -2.47
N SER A 148 4.30 20.17 -3.07
CA SER A 148 5.74 20.19 -3.32
C SER A 148 6.57 20.13 -2.04
N ALA A 149 6.11 20.78 -0.98
CA ALA A 149 6.78 20.73 0.32
C ALA A 149 6.80 19.32 0.89
N VAL A 150 5.69 18.57 0.78
CA VAL A 150 5.62 17.16 1.19
C VAL A 150 6.64 16.32 0.42
N VAL A 151 6.68 16.43 -0.89
CA VAL A 151 7.61 15.65 -1.74
C VAL A 151 9.07 15.99 -1.41
N ARG A 152 9.40 17.29 -1.25
CA ARG A 152 10.75 17.73 -0.88
C ARG A 152 11.16 17.29 0.52
N GLY A 153 10.23 17.05 1.40
CA GLY A 153 10.49 16.49 2.72
C GLY A 153 11.16 15.11 2.67
N PHE A 154 10.88 14.33 1.62
CA PHE A 154 11.47 13.00 1.41
C PHE A 154 12.56 12.98 0.35
N SER A 155 12.52 13.90 -0.61
CA SER A 155 13.54 14.05 -1.66
C SER A 155 13.90 15.53 -1.81
N PRO A 156 14.85 16.03 -1.00
CA PRO A 156 15.28 17.43 -1.06
C PRO A 156 15.89 17.81 -2.41
N GLY A 157 15.65 19.04 -2.82
CA GLY A 157 16.19 19.60 -4.05
C GLY A 157 15.14 19.99 -5.08
N GLU A 158 15.59 20.16 -6.31
CA GLU A 158 14.69 20.50 -7.41
C GLU A 158 13.87 19.29 -7.85
N LEU A 159 12.56 19.49 -7.98
CA LEU A 159 11.66 18.43 -8.44
C LEU A 159 11.79 18.24 -9.95
N PRO A 160 11.80 16.98 -10.43
CA PRO A 160 11.73 16.73 -11.87
C PRO A 160 10.53 17.42 -12.51
N ARG A 161 10.69 17.91 -13.75
CA ARG A 161 9.63 18.66 -14.46
C ARG A 161 8.30 17.90 -14.52
N GLY A 162 8.34 16.59 -14.74
CA GLY A 162 7.13 15.74 -14.75
C GLY A 162 6.40 15.72 -13.42
N VAL A 163 7.14 15.69 -12.31
CA VAL A 163 6.56 15.75 -10.96
C VAL A 163 5.91 17.11 -10.73
N GLN A 164 6.58 18.21 -11.11
CA GLN A 164 6.02 19.56 -10.97
C GLN A 164 4.69 19.69 -11.70
N ILE A 165 4.63 19.29 -12.97
CA ILE A 165 3.41 19.33 -13.79
C ILE A 165 2.29 18.49 -13.15
N LEU A 166 2.63 17.30 -12.65
CA LEU A 166 1.66 16.44 -11.99
C LEU A 166 1.09 17.13 -10.75
N LEU A 167 1.94 17.70 -9.89
CA LEU A 167 1.50 18.37 -8.66
C LEU A 167 0.63 19.62 -8.97
N GLU A 168 0.99 20.41 -9.97
CA GLU A 168 0.17 21.54 -10.45
C GLU A 168 -1.23 21.07 -10.84
N SER A 169 -1.32 19.99 -11.60
CA SER A 169 -2.60 19.45 -12.12
C SER A 169 -3.54 18.89 -11.03
N LEU A 170 -3.05 18.68 -9.82
CA LEU A 170 -3.91 18.16 -8.72
C LEU A 170 -4.90 19.21 -8.22
N PHE A 171 -4.58 20.49 -8.40
CA PHE A 171 -5.33 21.65 -7.83
C PHE A 171 -6.03 22.50 -8.89
N GLU A 172 -5.95 22.13 -10.17
CA GLU A 172 -6.73 22.70 -11.25
C GLU A 172 -8.16 22.12 -11.28
#